data_5175117485364db8a6eab20fb59c7098
#
_entry.id   5175117485364db8a6eab20fb59c7098
#
_cell.length_a   1.000
_cell.length_b   1.000
_cell.length_c   1.000
_cell.angle_alpha   90.00
_cell.angle_beta   90.00
_cell.angle_gamma   90.00
#
_symmetry.space_group_name_H-M   'P 1'
#
loop_
_entity.id
_entity.type
_entity.pdbx_description
1 polymer ?
#
loop_
_entity_poly.entity_id
_entity_poly.type
_entity_poly.pdbx_seq_one_letter_code
_entity_poly.pdbx_strand_id
1 'polypeptide(L)'
;MPVQTTYDFYSAGRIAGQLADNGRREINSVIAEAAIAAGLVGIRGGTTRTEVRPPTSPDAADPDGIATAAVLISAATAQTVAAATFDGVVAGTEMFPPRNVTLTLSNHADWDATTAVVTGTDEDGRVVQESLLIPNGGNATVTGLRHFRTITSLYIPAQSGTGGTATLGFGSSLGPIDHGVHGVAVYDASREPEAYPIDSVVPCLCKGRIAVNCETSYTDGNPVFVRFIATGDEVAGHVRASADSNDCAFMKRARFVGSGSSGIAVIDLQ
;
A
#
# COMPACT_ATOMS: atom_id res chain seq x y z
N MET A 1 42.25 -30.04 10.79
CA MET A 1 41.29 -29.30 9.98
C MET A 1 40.90 -28.07 10.77
N PRO A 2 41.02 -26.87 10.22
CA PRO A 2 40.52 -25.67 10.91
C PRO A 2 38.99 -25.76 11.01
N VAL A 3 38.47 -25.67 12.22
CA VAL A 3 37.05 -25.58 12.46
C VAL A 3 36.64 -24.17 12.09
N GLN A 4 35.71 -24.01 11.13
CA GLN A 4 35.13 -22.71 10.81
C GLN A 4 34.30 -22.26 12.01
N THR A 5 34.82 -21.29 12.75
CA THR A 5 34.19 -20.78 13.98
C THR A 5 33.24 -19.60 13.76
N THR A 6 33.20 -19.05 12.55
CA THR A 6 32.33 -17.92 12.19
C THR A 6 31.59 -18.25 10.90
N TYR A 7 30.29 -18.40 11.00
CA TYR A 7 29.41 -18.41 9.82
C TYR A 7 28.92 -16.99 9.60
N ASP A 8 29.42 -16.39 8.55
CA ASP A 8 28.84 -15.10 8.12
C ASP A 8 27.50 -15.35 7.41
N PHE A 9 26.42 -15.25 8.16
CA PHE A 9 25.07 -15.39 7.61
C PHE A 9 24.71 -14.27 6.63
N TYR A 10 25.53 -13.23 6.55
CA TYR A 10 25.30 -12.05 5.72
C TYR A 10 26.27 -11.95 4.54
N SER A 11 27.02 -13.03 4.25
CA SER A 11 28.03 -13.00 3.18
C SER A 11 27.43 -12.84 1.79
N ALA A 12 28.22 -12.22 0.90
CA ALA A 12 27.92 -12.14 -0.52
C ALA A 12 27.68 -13.53 -1.12
N GLY A 13 26.55 -13.70 -1.82
CA GLY A 13 26.17 -14.97 -2.44
C GLY A 13 24.79 -15.49 -2.04
N ARG A 14 24.02 -14.73 -1.27
CA ARG A 14 22.61 -15.08 -1.00
C ARG A 14 21.77 -14.92 -2.24
N ILE A 15 20.78 -15.79 -2.35
CA ILE A 15 19.75 -15.74 -3.40
C ILE A 15 18.49 -15.14 -2.80
N ALA A 16 17.79 -14.30 -3.55
CA ALA A 16 16.52 -13.76 -3.14
C ALA A 16 15.53 -14.87 -2.79
N GLY A 17 14.78 -14.71 -1.70
CA GLY A 17 13.88 -15.75 -1.18
C GLY A 17 14.55 -16.79 -0.28
N GLN A 18 15.88 -16.80 -0.16
CA GLN A 18 16.57 -17.69 0.75
C GLN A 18 16.32 -17.31 2.21
N LEU A 19 15.96 -18.30 3.05
CA LEU A 19 15.81 -18.09 4.49
C LEU A 19 17.15 -17.70 5.11
N ALA A 20 17.17 -16.66 5.91
CA ALA A 20 18.40 -16.05 6.40
C ALA A 20 18.88 -16.59 7.75
N ASP A 21 18.02 -17.27 8.49
CA ASP A 21 18.38 -17.92 9.76
C ASP A 21 17.54 -19.17 10.05
N ASN A 22 17.87 -19.87 11.13
CA ASN A 22 17.11 -21.01 11.66
C ASN A 22 16.21 -20.60 12.85
N GLY A 23 15.96 -19.31 13.02
CA GLY A 23 15.10 -18.77 14.08
C GLY A 23 13.63 -19.16 13.94
N ARG A 24 12.80 -18.62 14.81
CA ARG A 24 11.36 -18.84 14.76
C ARG A 24 10.77 -18.23 13.46
N ARG A 25 10.15 -19.07 12.67
CA ARG A 25 9.60 -18.69 11.37
C ARG A 25 8.20 -19.26 11.17
N GLU A 26 7.41 -18.55 10.39
CA GLU A 26 6.10 -18.99 9.95
C GLU A 26 6.06 -18.94 8.41
N ILE A 27 5.83 -20.08 7.79
CA ILE A 27 5.72 -20.23 6.33
C ILE A 27 4.32 -20.75 6.03
N ASN A 28 3.58 -20.01 5.22
CA ASN A 28 2.27 -20.40 4.74
C ASN A 28 2.36 -20.80 3.26
N SER A 29 1.67 -21.86 2.89
CA SER A 29 1.54 -22.27 1.49
C SER A 29 0.27 -21.64 0.92
N VAL A 30 0.42 -20.93 -0.20
CA VAL A 30 -0.64 -20.21 -0.89
C VAL A 30 -0.59 -20.53 -2.38
N ILE A 31 -1.62 -20.17 -3.13
CA ILE A 31 -1.68 -20.38 -4.58
C ILE A 31 -1.26 -19.10 -5.31
N ALA A 32 -0.44 -19.22 -6.33
CA ALA A 32 -0.08 -18.10 -7.18
C ALA A 32 -1.24 -17.69 -8.09
N GLU A 33 -1.82 -16.51 -7.88
CA GLU A 33 -2.78 -15.88 -8.79
C GLU A 33 -2.08 -15.34 -10.06
N ALA A 34 -0.83 -14.95 -9.91
CA ALA A 34 0.05 -14.54 -11.01
C ALA A 34 1.46 -15.07 -10.74
N ALA A 35 2.28 -15.19 -11.77
CA ALA A 35 3.67 -15.63 -11.59
C ALA A 35 4.42 -14.72 -10.62
N ILE A 36 5.09 -15.33 -9.63
CA ILE A 36 5.84 -14.62 -8.60
C ILE A 36 7.24 -15.21 -8.44
N ALA A 37 8.27 -14.38 -8.51
CA ALA A 37 9.64 -14.82 -8.31
C ALA A 37 9.96 -14.95 -6.81
N ALA A 38 10.90 -15.84 -6.48
CA ALA A 38 11.42 -15.96 -5.14
C ALA A 38 12.05 -14.64 -4.66
N GLY A 39 11.86 -14.31 -3.39
CA GLY A 39 12.35 -13.06 -2.80
C GLY A 39 11.51 -11.82 -3.09
N LEU A 40 10.45 -11.94 -3.88
CA LEU A 40 9.47 -10.86 -4.00
C LEU A 40 8.48 -10.87 -2.83
N VAL A 41 8.10 -9.67 -2.41
CA VAL A 41 6.98 -9.49 -1.49
C VAL A 41 5.69 -9.85 -2.24
N GLY A 42 4.94 -10.79 -1.70
CA GLY A 42 3.66 -11.22 -2.24
C GLY A 42 2.49 -10.53 -1.52
N ILE A 43 1.56 -9.97 -2.27
CA ILE A 43 0.31 -9.43 -1.76
C ILE A 43 -0.82 -10.45 -1.92
N ARG A 44 -1.87 -10.28 -1.13
CA ARG A 44 -3.06 -11.14 -1.22
C ARG A 44 -3.72 -11.00 -2.58
N GLY A 45 -4.18 -12.11 -3.13
CA GLY A 45 -4.96 -12.15 -4.37
C GLY A 45 -6.33 -11.48 -4.21
N GLY A 46 -6.92 -11.14 -5.35
CA GLY A 46 -8.17 -10.38 -5.40
C GLY A 46 -9.40 -11.13 -4.93
N THR A 47 -9.43 -12.47 -5.05
CA THR A 47 -10.63 -13.28 -4.80
C THR A 47 -10.60 -14.04 -3.50
N THR A 48 -9.45 -14.50 -3.04
CA THR A 48 -9.36 -15.30 -1.82
C THR A 48 -8.13 -14.92 -0.97
N ARG A 49 -8.21 -15.22 0.34
CA ARG A 49 -7.07 -15.00 1.25
C ARG A 49 -5.97 -16.05 1.11
N THR A 50 -6.18 -17.05 0.28
CA THR A 50 -5.24 -18.16 0.03
C THR A 50 -4.43 -17.99 -1.25
N GLU A 51 -4.62 -16.89 -1.95
CA GLU A 51 -3.93 -16.55 -3.19
C GLU A 51 -2.89 -15.46 -2.95
N VAL A 52 -1.81 -15.52 -3.74
CA VAL A 52 -0.72 -14.54 -3.72
C VAL A 52 -0.37 -14.11 -5.13
N ARG A 53 -0.02 -12.83 -5.27
CA ARG A 53 0.51 -12.25 -6.50
C ARG A 53 1.60 -11.22 -6.19
N PRO A 54 2.47 -10.86 -7.13
CA PRO A 54 3.32 -9.69 -6.98
C PRO A 54 2.46 -8.43 -6.82
N PRO A 55 2.97 -7.37 -6.19
CA PRO A 55 2.32 -6.06 -6.21
C PRO A 55 2.04 -5.62 -7.65
N THR A 56 0.86 -5.06 -7.87
CA THR A 56 0.47 -4.45 -9.15
C THR A 56 0.37 -2.95 -8.97
N SER A 57 0.69 -2.20 -10.02
CA SER A 57 0.50 -0.75 -10.00
C SER A 57 -0.94 -0.42 -9.57
N PRO A 58 -1.13 0.38 -8.53
CA PRO A 58 -2.45 0.86 -8.16
C PRO A 58 -2.97 1.81 -9.25
N ASP A 59 -4.27 2.01 -9.30
CA ASP A 59 -4.89 2.97 -10.21
C ASP A 59 -4.26 4.35 -10.04
N ALA A 60 -4.18 5.12 -11.12
CA ALA A 60 -3.74 6.50 -11.04
C ALA A 60 -4.64 7.32 -10.09
N ALA A 61 -4.12 8.42 -9.53
CA ALA A 61 -4.94 9.32 -8.74
C ALA A 61 -6.16 9.77 -9.54
N ASP A 62 -7.32 9.71 -8.89
CA ASP A 62 -8.60 10.00 -9.53
C ASP A 62 -9.40 10.97 -8.64
N PRO A 63 -9.67 12.22 -9.10
CA PRO A 63 -10.31 13.25 -8.28
C PRO A 63 -11.79 13.00 -8.00
N ASP A 64 -12.44 12.08 -8.69
CA ASP A 64 -13.85 11.69 -8.52
C ASP A 64 -14.05 10.17 -8.36
N GLY A 65 -12.94 9.46 -8.15
CA GLY A 65 -12.94 8.01 -8.05
C GLY A 65 -13.73 7.41 -6.89
N ILE A 66 -14.12 8.20 -5.87
CA ILE A 66 -14.98 7.79 -4.74
C ILE A 66 -16.40 8.30 -4.92
N ALA A 67 -16.57 9.59 -5.17
CA ALA A 67 -17.89 10.19 -5.38
C ALA A 67 -17.81 11.33 -6.40
N THR A 68 -18.69 11.28 -7.40
CA THR A 68 -18.77 12.31 -8.45
C THR A 68 -19.51 13.56 -7.97
N ALA A 69 -19.46 14.62 -8.77
CA ALA A 69 -20.16 15.88 -8.49
C ALA A 69 -21.70 15.75 -8.45
N ALA A 70 -22.25 14.63 -8.90
CA ALA A 70 -23.70 14.42 -8.86
C ALA A 70 -24.23 14.19 -7.43
N VAL A 71 -23.38 13.69 -6.53
CA VAL A 71 -23.78 13.38 -5.14
C VAL A 71 -23.23 14.36 -4.10
N LEU A 72 -22.25 15.21 -4.46
CA LEU A 72 -21.63 16.17 -3.55
C LEU A 72 -21.88 17.60 -4.00
N ILE A 73 -22.79 18.28 -3.31
CA ILE A 73 -23.20 19.65 -3.63
C ILE A 73 -23.07 20.57 -2.41
N SER A 74 -22.90 21.87 -2.64
CA SER A 74 -23.10 22.87 -1.58
C SER A 74 -24.58 22.98 -1.22
N ALA A 75 -24.88 23.11 0.06
CA ALA A 75 -26.24 23.26 0.54
C ALA A 75 -26.30 24.11 1.80
N ALA A 76 -27.42 24.83 1.98
CA ALA A 76 -27.67 25.63 3.18
C ALA A 76 -27.84 24.80 4.46
N THR A 77 -27.91 23.47 4.34
CA THR A 77 -27.95 22.53 5.46
C THR A 77 -26.75 21.58 5.39
N ALA A 78 -26.19 21.22 6.53
CA ALA A 78 -25.15 20.23 6.59
C ALA A 78 -25.60 18.89 6.02
N GLN A 79 -24.69 18.19 5.35
CA GLN A 79 -24.96 16.93 4.69
C GLN A 79 -23.99 15.85 5.18
N THR A 80 -24.50 14.63 5.30
CA THR A 80 -23.66 13.44 5.47
C THR A 80 -23.96 12.49 4.32
N VAL A 81 -22.98 12.29 3.45
CA VAL A 81 -23.07 11.39 2.30
C VAL A 81 -22.45 10.06 2.73
N ALA A 82 -23.23 8.99 2.71
CA ALA A 82 -22.78 7.66 3.11
C ALA A 82 -22.18 6.90 1.92
N ALA A 83 -21.32 5.91 2.19
CA ALA A 83 -20.68 5.08 1.17
C ALA A 83 -21.67 4.44 0.19
N ALA A 84 -22.87 4.11 0.63
CA ALA A 84 -23.90 3.51 -0.22
C ALA A 84 -24.40 4.43 -1.35
N THR A 85 -24.10 5.73 -1.27
CA THR A 85 -24.48 6.73 -2.30
C THR A 85 -23.26 7.19 -3.12
N PHE A 86 -22.08 6.71 -2.82
CA PHE A 86 -20.89 6.98 -3.63
C PHE A 86 -21.03 6.28 -4.99
N ASP A 87 -20.62 6.94 -6.04
CA ASP A 87 -20.80 6.53 -7.42
C ASP A 87 -19.51 6.56 -8.27
N GLY A 88 -18.35 6.75 -7.62
CA GLY A 88 -17.06 6.68 -8.26
C GLY A 88 -16.59 5.25 -8.50
N VAL A 89 -15.49 5.06 -9.22
CA VAL A 89 -14.96 3.74 -9.63
C VAL A 89 -14.55 2.84 -8.46
N VAL A 90 -14.17 3.40 -7.31
CA VAL A 90 -13.85 2.66 -6.08
C VAL A 90 -14.95 2.77 -5.02
N ALA A 91 -16.14 3.26 -5.38
CA ALA A 91 -17.26 3.37 -4.46
C ALA A 91 -17.62 2.03 -3.84
N GLY A 92 -17.55 1.96 -2.49
CA GLY A 92 -17.86 0.74 -1.75
C GLY A 92 -16.81 -0.37 -1.84
N THR A 93 -15.66 -0.16 -2.49
CA THR A 93 -14.57 -1.11 -2.59
C THR A 93 -13.40 -0.73 -1.68
N GLU A 94 -12.51 -1.68 -1.44
CA GLU A 94 -11.27 -1.44 -0.71
C GLU A 94 -10.21 -0.84 -1.64
N MET A 95 -9.54 0.22 -1.20
CA MET A 95 -8.34 0.74 -1.84
C MET A 95 -7.11 -0.04 -1.34
N PHE A 96 -6.41 -0.69 -2.24
CA PHE A 96 -5.17 -1.37 -1.90
C PHE A 96 -4.05 -1.04 -2.91
N PRO A 97 -2.93 -0.48 -2.45
CA PRO A 97 -2.63 -0.01 -1.08
C PRO A 97 -3.62 1.07 -0.59
N PRO A 98 -3.76 1.29 0.74
CA PRO A 98 -4.54 2.42 1.26
C PRO A 98 -4.07 3.74 0.65
N ARG A 99 -5.00 4.65 0.37
CA ARG A 99 -4.72 5.91 -0.34
C ARG A 99 -5.16 7.11 0.49
N ASN A 100 -4.49 8.22 0.29
CA ASN A 100 -4.98 9.50 0.78
C ASN A 100 -6.17 9.96 -0.08
N VAL A 101 -7.02 10.83 0.48
CA VAL A 101 -8.21 11.35 -0.19
C VAL A 101 -7.98 12.75 -0.75
N THR A 102 -8.74 13.10 -1.78
CA THR A 102 -8.79 14.44 -2.38
C THR A 102 -10.23 14.91 -2.46
N LEU A 103 -10.49 16.16 -2.03
CA LEU A 103 -11.77 16.84 -2.18
C LEU A 103 -11.59 17.97 -3.18
N THR A 104 -12.18 17.87 -4.35
CA THR A 104 -12.12 18.89 -5.40
C THR A 104 -13.42 19.66 -5.47
N LEU A 105 -13.33 20.97 -5.31
CA LEU A 105 -14.44 21.91 -5.24
C LEU A 105 -14.54 22.74 -6.51
N SER A 106 -15.75 22.92 -7.03
CA SER A 106 -16.06 23.83 -8.13
C SER A 106 -17.13 24.83 -7.74
N ASN A 107 -17.26 25.92 -8.50
CA ASN A 107 -18.18 27.05 -8.19
C ASN A 107 -17.92 27.63 -6.79
N HIS A 108 -16.73 28.04 -6.55
CA HIS A 108 -16.19 28.40 -5.23
C HIS A 108 -16.96 29.49 -4.47
N ALA A 109 -17.71 30.35 -5.16
CA ALA A 109 -18.53 31.37 -4.52
C ALA A 109 -19.59 30.80 -3.58
N ASP A 110 -19.94 29.53 -3.76
CA ASP A 110 -20.90 28.78 -2.97
C ASP A 110 -20.33 28.02 -1.79
N TRP A 111 -19.00 28.06 -1.61
CA TRP A 111 -18.29 27.36 -0.55
C TRP A 111 -17.74 28.33 0.49
N ASP A 112 -18.08 28.10 1.75
CA ASP A 112 -17.54 28.85 2.89
C ASP A 112 -16.28 28.18 3.45
N ALA A 113 -15.45 28.96 4.16
CA ALA A 113 -14.30 28.44 4.90
C ALA A 113 -14.76 27.57 6.07
N THR A 114 -15.04 26.31 5.80
CA THR A 114 -15.53 25.31 6.75
C THR A 114 -14.66 24.06 6.70
N THR A 115 -15.01 23.04 7.45
CA THR A 115 -14.24 21.78 7.50
C THR A 115 -15.12 20.62 7.15
N ALA A 116 -14.86 19.98 6.02
CA ALA A 116 -15.44 18.68 5.70
C ALA A 116 -14.72 17.57 6.49
N VAL A 117 -15.43 16.50 6.82
CA VAL A 117 -14.87 15.36 7.55
C VAL A 117 -15.10 14.08 6.78
N VAL A 118 -14.01 13.46 6.36
CA VAL A 118 -14.02 12.13 5.77
C VAL A 118 -13.89 11.10 6.88
N THR A 119 -14.73 10.07 6.86
CA THR A 119 -14.68 8.94 7.78
C THR A 119 -14.48 7.66 6.98
N GLY A 120 -13.61 6.80 7.47
CA GLY A 120 -13.31 5.53 6.80
C GLY A 120 -12.57 4.58 7.72
N THR A 121 -11.93 3.58 7.15
CA THR A 121 -11.05 2.68 7.89
C THR A 121 -9.62 2.80 7.39
N ASP A 122 -8.67 2.65 8.30
CA ASP A 122 -7.26 2.47 7.96
C ASP A 122 -6.97 1.04 7.48
N GLU A 123 -5.70 0.74 7.25
CA GLU A 123 -5.24 -0.59 6.88
C GLU A 123 -5.62 -1.68 7.89
N ASP A 124 -5.58 -1.37 9.17
CA ASP A 124 -5.90 -2.31 10.26
C ASP A 124 -7.42 -2.49 10.45
N GLY A 125 -8.26 -1.81 9.66
CA GLY A 125 -9.72 -1.81 9.78
C GLY A 125 -10.25 -0.94 10.92
N ARG A 126 -9.39 -0.09 11.51
CA ARG A 126 -9.81 0.85 12.55
C ARG A 126 -10.48 2.05 11.91
N VAL A 127 -11.56 2.53 12.51
CA VAL A 127 -12.22 3.74 12.06
C VAL A 127 -11.29 4.94 12.27
N VAL A 128 -11.09 5.69 11.20
CA VAL A 128 -10.29 6.92 11.20
C VAL A 128 -11.09 8.04 10.55
N GLN A 129 -10.79 9.26 10.97
CA GLN A 129 -11.39 10.47 10.41
C GLN A 129 -10.31 11.46 10.03
N GLU A 130 -10.57 12.21 8.96
CA GLU A 130 -9.73 13.32 8.53
C GLU A 130 -10.56 14.55 8.26
N SER A 131 -10.06 15.70 8.74
CA SER A 131 -10.64 17.00 8.50
C SER A 131 -9.99 17.66 7.30
N LEU A 132 -10.77 17.97 6.28
CA LEU A 132 -10.35 18.66 5.07
C LEU A 132 -10.88 20.11 5.13
N LEU A 133 -9.96 21.07 5.19
CA LEU A 133 -10.31 22.49 5.24
C LEU A 133 -10.81 22.95 3.85
N ILE A 134 -12.07 23.30 3.75
CA ILE A 134 -12.66 23.93 2.56
C ILE A 134 -12.19 25.39 2.54
N PRO A 135 -11.48 25.85 1.50
CA PRO A 135 -11.04 27.24 1.42
C PRO A 135 -12.21 28.16 1.07
N ASN A 136 -12.17 29.40 1.57
CA ASN A 136 -13.10 30.42 1.14
C ASN A 136 -12.65 31.01 -0.21
N GLY A 137 -13.53 30.97 -1.20
CA GLY A 137 -13.34 31.73 -2.42
C GLY A 137 -12.31 31.15 -3.40
N GLY A 138 -12.50 29.95 -3.91
CA GLY A 138 -11.68 29.44 -5.02
C GLY A 138 -11.96 27.98 -5.34
N ASN A 139 -11.99 27.64 -6.63
CA ASN A 139 -11.91 26.25 -7.03
C ASN A 139 -10.59 25.71 -6.45
N ALA A 140 -10.67 24.64 -5.70
CA ALA A 140 -9.51 24.07 -5.03
C ALA A 140 -9.64 22.56 -4.93
N THR A 141 -8.50 21.90 -4.96
CA THR A 141 -8.38 20.51 -4.54
C THR A 141 -7.68 20.48 -3.19
N VAL A 142 -8.38 19.98 -2.20
CA VAL A 142 -7.86 19.78 -0.85
C VAL A 142 -7.40 18.34 -0.74
N THR A 143 -6.11 18.15 -0.43
CA THR A 143 -5.50 16.82 -0.32
C THR A 143 -5.34 16.45 1.15
N GLY A 144 -5.89 15.29 1.52
CA GLY A 144 -5.72 14.68 2.83
C GLY A 144 -4.34 14.05 3.00
N LEU A 145 -3.95 13.87 4.25
CA LEU A 145 -2.67 13.26 4.65
C LEU A 145 -2.85 11.81 5.16
N ARG A 146 -4.06 11.47 5.63
CA ARG A 146 -4.36 10.13 6.10
C ARG A 146 -4.62 9.17 4.96
N HIS A 147 -4.22 7.93 5.16
CA HIS A 147 -4.47 6.86 4.20
C HIS A 147 -5.66 6.03 4.66
N PHE A 148 -6.60 5.85 3.74
CA PHE A 148 -7.81 5.08 3.96
C PHE A 148 -7.77 3.80 3.12
N ARG A 149 -8.19 2.71 3.72
CA ARG A 149 -8.49 1.46 3.02
C ARG A 149 -9.92 1.49 2.46
N THR A 150 -10.86 2.00 3.24
CA THR A 150 -12.25 2.21 2.82
C THR A 150 -12.73 3.57 3.26
N ILE A 151 -13.66 4.16 2.53
CA ILE A 151 -14.36 5.37 2.94
C ILE A 151 -15.81 5.00 3.25
N THR A 152 -16.29 5.41 4.42
CA THR A 152 -17.65 5.10 4.88
C THR A 152 -18.60 6.28 4.80
N SER A 153 -18.10 7.50 4.95
CA SER A 153 -18.91 8.72 4.79
C SER A 153 -18.08 9.97 4.59
N LEU A 154 -18.72 10.98 4.00
CA LEU A 154 -18.24 12.35 3.94
C LEU A 154 -19.27 13.27 4.57
N TYR A 155 -18.88 14.05 5.57
CA TYR A 155 -19.66 15.13 6.14
C TYR A 155 -19.24 16.46 5.53
N ILE A 156 -20.21 17.22 5.00
CA ILE A 156 -20.01 18.57 4.50
C ILE A 156 -20.87 19.51 5.35
N PRO A 157 -20.30 20.53 6.03
CA PRO A 157 -21.08 21.52 6.78
C PRO A 157 -22.01 22.32 5.89
N ALA A 158 -22.99 23.01 6.49
CA ALA A 158 -23.85 23.97 5.79
C ALA A 158 -23.00 25.04 5.09
N GLN A 159 -23.38 25.41 3.88
CA GLN A 159 -22.74 26.41 3.03
C GLN A 159 -23.70 27.56 2.78
N SER A 160 -23.20 28.76 2.50
CA SER A 160 -24.03 29.92 2.18
C SER A 160 -24.64 29.85 0.75
N GLY A 161 -23.93 29.20 -0.16
CA GLY A 161 -24.36 29.00 -1.55
C GLY A 161 -24.88 27.58 -1.81
N THR A 162 -25.59 27.41 -2.93
CA THR A 162 -26.25 26.16 -3.31
C THR A 162 -25.90 25.68 -4.72
N GLY A 163 -25.01 26.38 -5.42
CA GLY A 163 -24.62 26.06 -6.79
C GLY A 163 -23.26 25.35 -6.90
N GLY A 164 -22.54 25.19 -5.77
CA GLY A 164 -21.25 24.55 -5.73
C GLY A 164 -21.36 23.04 -5.87
N THR A 165 -20.41 22.44 -6.57
CA THR A 165 -20.26 20.99 -6.68
C THR A 165 -18.90 20.55 -6.16
N ALA A 166 -18.80 19.35 -5.65
CA ALA A 166 -17.55 18.76 -5.21
C ALA A 166 -17.41 17.34 -5.75
N THR A 167 -16.18 16.86 -5.83
CA THR A 167 -15.89 15.44 -6.04
C THR A 167 -14.99 14.95 -4.92
N LEU A 168 -15.18 13.70 -4.51
CA LEU A 168 -14.29 13.01 -3.59
C LEU A 168 -13.54 11.93 -4.35
N GLY A 169 -12.23 12.03 -4.32
CA GLY A 169 -11.37 11.10 -4.99
C GLY A 169 -10.24 10.59 -4.09
N PHE A 170 -9.32 9.87 -4.70
CA PHE A 170 -8.11 9.42 -4.04
C PHE A 170 -6.86 9.99 -4.72
N GLY A 171 -5.88 10.32 -3.91
CA GLY A 171 -4.59 10.83 -4.36
C GLY A 171 -3.63 9.71 -4.73
N SER A 172 -2.38 10.06 -5.04
CA SER A 172 -1.32 9.13 -5.41
C SER A 172 -0.54 8.55 -4.23
N SER A 173 -0.65 9.15 -3.04
CA SER A 173 0.13 8.72 -1.87
C SER A 173 -0.32 7.35 -1.37
N LEU A 174 0.65 6.42 -1.24
CA LEU A 174 0.41 5.05 -0.79
C LEU A 174 0.62 4.92 0.72
N GLY A 175 -0.35 4.33 1.40
CA GLY A 175 -0.31 4.03 2.83
C GLY A 175 0.35 2.69 3.15
N PRO A 176 0.38 2.34 4.46
CA PRO A 176 0.91 1.06 4.93
C PRO A 176 0.14 -0.15 4.37
N ILE A 177 0.81 -1.32 4.26
CA ILE A 177 0.27 -2.49 3.54
C ILE A 177 0.28 -3.82 4.31
N ASP A 178 0.61 -3.84 5.60
CA ASP A 178 0.82 -5.11 6.33
C ASP A 178 -0.35 -6.09 6.24
N HIS A 179 -1.59 -5.59 6.24
CA HIS A 179 -2.78 -6.42 6.17
C HIS A 179 -2.99 -7.08 4.80
N GLY A 180 -2.52 -6.44 3.74
CA GLY A 180 -2.59 -6.95 2.38
C GLY A 180 -1.38 -7.79 1.96
N VAL A 181 -0.32 -7.86 2.79
CA VAL A 181 0.87 -8.67 2.50
C VAL A 181 0.66 -10.10 2.96
N HIS A 182 0.92 -11.04 2.07
CA HIS A 182 0.96 -12.48 2.43
C HIS A 182 2.29 -12.84 3.09
N GLY A 183 3.37 -12.29 2.59
CA GLY A 183 4.73 -12.58 3.02
C GLY A 183 5.71 -12.41 1.86
N VAL A 184 6.87 -13.04 1.96
CA VAL A 184 7.89 -13.08 0.91
C VAL A 184 7.97 -14.49 0.35
N ALA A 185 7.95 -14.61 -0.98
CA ALA A 185 8.08 -15.90 -1.65
C ALA A 185 9.44 -16.54 -1.35
N VAL A 186 9.42 -17.75 -0.82
CA VAL A 186 10.63 -18.51 -0.42
C VAL A 186 11.26 -19.13 -1.66
N TYR A 187 12.58 -19.15 -1.71
CA TYR A 187 13.35 -19.81 -2.77
C TYR A 187 13.22 -21.35 -2.66
N ASP A 188 12.99 -21.99 -3.80
CA ASP A 188 12.96 -23.43 -3.93
C ASP A 188 13.95 -23.88 -5.02
N ALA A 189 15.06 -24.49 -4.58
CA ALA A 189 16.14 -24.94 -5.46
C ALA A 189 15.73 -26.03 -6.48
N SER A 190 14.55 -26.61 -6.31
CA SER A 190 14.02 -27.61 -7.27
C SER A 190 13.31 -26.99 -8.47
N ARG A 191 13.14 -25.64 -8.46
CA ARG A 191 12.43 -24.92 -9.52
C ARG A 191 13.40 -24.12 -10.40
N GLU A 192 13.30 -24.31 -11.69
CA GLU A 192 13.98 -23.57 -12.73
C GLU A 192 12.96 -23.11 -13.79
N PRO A 193 12.75 -21.82 -14.04
CA PRO A 193 13.35 -20.65 -13.39
C PRO A 193 12.89 -20.45 -11.94
N GLU A 194 13.61 -19.63 -11.17
CA GLU A 194 13.37 -19.31 -9.76
C GLU A 194 12.04 -18.51 -9.56
N ALA A 195 10.98 -18.96 -10.18
CA ALA A 195 9.66 -18.35 -10.13
C ALA A 195 8.56 -19.41 -9.99
N TYR A 196 7.51 -19.03 -9.33
CA TYR A 196 6.31 -19.81 -9.16
C TYR A 196 5.31 -19.42 -10.26
N PRO A 197 4.96 -20.32 -11.18
CA PRO A 197 3.96 -20.02 -12.20
C PRO A 197 2.55 -19.87 -11.57
N ILE A 198 1.63 -19.28 -12.33
CA ILE A 198 0.22 -19.21 -11.95
C ILE A 198 -0.31 -20.60 -11.57
N ASP A 199 -1.25 -20.66 -10.64
CA ASP A 199 -1.88 -21.87 -10.08
C ASP A 199 -0.93 -22.84 -9.36
N SER A 200 0.34 -22.44 -9.14
CA SER A 200 1.28 -23.24 -8.35
C SER A 200 1.24 -22.89 -6.87
N VAL A 201 1.64 -23.84 -6.04
CA VAL A 201 1.80 -23.59 -4.59
C VAL A 201 3.08 -22.80 -4.35
N VAL A 202 2.94 -21.67 -3.65
CA VAL A 202 4.03 -20.75 -3.25
C VAL A 202 4.21 -20.83 -1.75
N PRO A 203 5.37 -21.23 -1.23
CA PRO A 203 5.70 -21.06 0.17
C PRO A 203 6.03 -19.57 0.43
N CYS A 204 5.27 -18.90 1.28
CA CYS A 204 5.48 -17.52 1.67
C CYS A 204 5.92 -17.45 3.14
N LEU A 205 7.07 -16.79 3.40
CA LEU A 205 7.49 -16.48 4.76
C LEU A 205 6.67 -15.30 5.27
N CYS A 206 5.89 -15.55 6.32
CA CYS A 206 5.04 -14.54 6.97
C CYS A 206 5.73 -13.95 8.21
N LYS A 207 6.63 -14.70 8.83
CA LYS A 207 7.41 -14.29 10.00
C LYS A 207 8.80 -14.93 10.00
N GLY A 208 9.82 -14.11 10.32
CA GLY A 208 11.22 -14.53 10.35
C GLY A 208 12.09 -13.78 9.35
N ARG A 209 13.30 -14.25 9.09
CA ARG A 209 14.31 -13.56 8.28
C ARG A 209 14.47 -14.18 6.91
N ILE A 210 14.46 -13.35 5.89
CA ILE A 210 14.56 -13.77 4.50
C ILE A 210 15.38 -12.79 3.67
N ALA A 211 16.10 -13.31 2.69
CA ALA A 211 16.80 -12.51 1.71
C ALA A 211 15.83 -11.99 0.64
N VAL A 212 15.94 -10.73 0.28
CA VAL A 212 15.08 -10.04 -0.69
C VAL A 212 15.90 -9.17 -1.63
N ASN A 213 15.37 -8.85 -2.79
CA ASN A 213 15.98 -7.86 -3.67
C ASN A 213 15.74 -6.45 -3.12
N CYS A 214 16.83 -5.70 -2.90
CA CYS A 214 16.82 -4.34 -2.38
C CYS A 214 17.38 -3.36 -3.40
N GLU A 215 16.63 -2.29 -3.67
CA GLU A 215 16.97 -1.30 -4.69
C GLU A 215 17.97 -0.23 -4.21
N THR A 216 18.03 -0.02 -2.89
CA THR A 216 18.82 1.07 -2.29
C THR A 216 19.84 0.54 -1.27
N SER A 217 20.77 1.39 -0.87
CA SER A 217 21.53 1.14 0.34
C SER A 217 20.62 1.16 1.58
N TYR A 218 20.98 0.35 2.58
CA TYR A 218 20.22 0.20 3.80
C TYR A 218 21.14 0.06 5.02
N THR A 219 20.61 0.34 6.19
CA THR A 219 21.25 0.11 7.49
C THR A 219 20.35 -0.70 8.39
N ASP A 220 20.92 -1.35 9.38
CA ASP A 220 20.20 -2.15 10.37
C ASP A 220 19.06 -1.36 11.03
N GLY A 221 17.88 -1.98 11.10
CA GLY A 221 16.68 -1.36 11.66
C GLY A 221 15.94 -0.38 10.73
N ASN A 222 16.46 -0.08 9.54
CA ASN A 222 15.72 0.76 8.59
C ASN A 222 14.33 0.20 8.31
N PRO A 223 13.33 1.07 8.04
CA PRO A 223 12.00 0.66 7.60
C PRO A 223 12.08 -0.01 6.22
N VAL A 224 11.12 -0.88 5.95
CA VAL A 224 11.00 -1.55 4.65
C VAL A 224 9.83 -0.93 3.87
N PHE A 225 10.11 -0.50 2.65
CA PHE A 225 9.13 -0.08 1.67
C PHE A 225 9.08 -1.09 0.53
N VAL A 226 7.91 -1.43 0.07
CA VAL A 226 7.67 -2.37 -1.03
C VAL A 226 7.28 -1.59 -2.27
N ARG A 227 7.94 -1.87 -3.38
CA ARG A 227 7.62 -1.25 -4.66
C ARG A 227 6.32 -1.79 -5.24
N PHE A 228 5.44 -0.90 -5.64
CA PHE A 228 4.19 -1.19 -6.35
C PHE A 228 4.25 -0.79 -7.82
N ILE A 229 4.87 0.34 -8.12
CA ILE A 229 4.97 0.86 -9.49
C ILE A 229 6.39 0.61 -9.98
N ALA A 230 6.51 -0.26 -10.97
CA ALA A 230 7.78 -0.54 -11.64
C ALA A 230 8.19 0.65 -12.53
N THR A 231 9.46 1.05 -12.46
CA THR A 231 9.99 2.16 -13.26
C THR A 231 11.42 1.83 -13.70
N GLY A 232 11.68 1.78 -15.00
CA GLY A 232 12.98 1.39 -15.52
C GLY A 232 13.33 -0.06 -15.16
N ASP A 233 14.45 -0.25 -14.45
CA ASP A 233 14.93 -1.57 -14.00
C ASP A 233 14.37 -1.98 -12.63
N GLU A 234 13.53 -1.14 -12.01
CA GLU A 234 12.92 -1.40 -10.71
C GLU A 234 11.69 -2.29 -10.87
N VAL A 235 11.56 -3.27 -10.00
CA VAL A 235 10.56 -4.35 -10.13
C VAL A 235 9.55 -4.29 -8.98
N ALA A 236 8.26 -4.42 -9.30
CA ALA A 236 7.22 -4.54 -8.29
C ALA A 236 7.48 -5.75 -7.37
N GLY A 237 7.38 -5.53 -6.06
CA GLY A 237 7.72 -6.52 -5.04
C GLY A 237 9.16 -6.47 -4.53
N HIS A 238 10.06 -5.69 -5.15
CA HIS A 238 11.35 -5.36 -4.55
C HIS A 238 11.16 -4.47 -3.31
N VAL A 239 12.19 -4.40 -2.49
CA VAL A 239 12.17 -3.57 -1.28
C VAL A 239 13.21 -2.46 -1.33
N ARG A 240 13.01 -1.44 -0.48
CA ARG A 240 13.94 -0.33 -0.31
C ARG A 240 13.84 0.25 1.10
N ALA A 241 14.88 0.97 1.51
CA ALA A 241 15.01 1.53 2.86
C ALA A 241 14.33 2.91 3.02
N SER A 242 13.89 3.51 1.93
CA SER A 242 13.22 4.81 1.91
C SER A 242 12.04 4.82 0.94
N ALA A 243 11.07 5.68 1.17
CA ALA A 243 10.01 5.90 0.20
C ALA A 243 10.59 6.42 -1.13
N ASP A 244 9.91 6.09 -2.22
CA ASP A 244 10.16 6.61 -3.55
C ASP A 244 8.89 7.27 -4.06
N SER A 245 8.78 8.57 -3.80
CA SER A 245 7.57 9.31 -4.13
C SER A 245 6.29 8.55 -3.72
N ASN A 246 5.48 8.17 -4.71
CA ASN A 246 4.24 7.43 -4.52
C ASN A 246 4.32 6.00 -5.08
N ASP A 247 5.52 5.50 -5.39
CA ASP A 247 5.70 4.20 -6.04
C ASP A 247 5.86 3.05 -5.05
N CYS A 248 6.08 3.37 -3.78
CA CYS A 248 6.35 2.41 -2.73
C CYS A 248 5.43 2.57 -1.53
N ALA A 249 4.99 1.46 -0.97
CA ALA A 249 4.18 1.40 0.23
C ALA A 249 4.97 0.88 1.44
N PHE A 250 4.71 1.42 2.61
CA PHE A 250 5.42 1.09 3.84
C PHE A 250 4.93 -0.22 4.45
N MET A 251 5.85 -1.12 4.80
CA MET A 251 5.58 -2.36 5.55
C MET A 251 5.99 -2.18 7.02
N LYS A 252 5.01 -1.97 7.92
CA LYS A 252 5.25 -1.67 9.35
C LYS A 252 5.94 -2.82 10.08
N ARG A 253 5.61 -4.08 9.74
CA ARG A 253 6.10 -5.29 10.40
C ARG A 253 7.44 -5.77 9.90
N ALA A 254 8.09 -5.04 8.99
CA ALA A 254 9.38 -5.43 8.44
C ALA A 254 10.47 -4.43 8.79
N ARG A 255 11.68 -4.94 9.02
CA ARG A 255 12.90 -4.14 9.23
C ARG A 255 14.06 -4.78 8.50
N PHE A 256 14.98 -3.95 8.00
CA PHE A 256 16.25 -4.43 7.49
C PHE A 256 17.12 -4.96 8.62
N VAL A 257 17.88 -6.02 8.33
CA VAL A 257 18.86 -6.64 9.23
C VAL A 257 20.24 -6.51 8.62
N GLY A 258 21.15 -5.87 9.36
CA GLY A 258 22.47 -5.52 8.87
C GLY A 258 22.48 -4.27 7.99
N SER A 259 23.58 -4.06 7.28
CA SER A 259 23.78 -2.89 6.41
C SER A 259 24.40 -3.32 5.10
N GLY A 260 24.08 -2.62 4.03
CA GLY A 260 24.60 -2.93 2.69
C GLY A 260 24.24 -1.90 1.64
N SER A 261 24.72 -2.14 0.41
CA SER A 261 24.29 -1.42 -0.80
C SER A 261 23.06 -2.10 -1.43
N SER A 262 22.61 -1.58 -2.57
CA SER A 262 21.61 -2.24 -3.42
C SER A 262 22.03 -3.66 -3.79
N GLY A 263 21.06 -4.54 -4.04
CA GLY A 263 21.26 -5.96 -4.33
C GLY A 263 20.47 -6.85 -3.38
N ILE A 264 21.08 -7.85 -2.78
CA ILE A 264 20.40 -8.75 -1.84
C ILE A 264 20.55 -8.22 -0.40
N ALA A 265 19.43 -7.97 0.24
CA ALA A 265 19.30 -7.56 1.63
C ALA A 265 18.59 -8.64 2.45
N VAL A 266 18.73 -8.59 3.77
CA VAL A 266 17.93 -9.40 4.69
C VAL A 266 16.91 -8.51 5.38
N ILE A 267 15.65 -8.96 5.41
CA ILE A 267 14.60 -8.34 6.21
C ILE A 267 14.09 -9.30 7.26
N ASP A 268 13.66 -8.76 8.38
CA ASP A 268 13.00 -9.47 9.49
C ASP A 268 11.51 -9.12 9.49
N LEU A 269 10.67 -10.11 9.24
CA LEU A 269 9.21 -10.02 9.30
C LEU A 269 8.77 -10.39 10.72
N GLN A 270 8.05 -9.48 11.39
CA GLN A 270 7.65 -9.60 12.80
C GLN A 270 6.18 -10.02 12.99
#